data_c68a4e70b74a3e2e8f8e42c3ef9c072a
#
_entry.id   c68a4e70b74a3e2e8f8e42c3ef9c072a
#
_cell.length_a   1.000
_cell.length_b   1.000
_cell.length_c   1.000
_cell.angle_alpha   90.00
_cell.angle_beta   90.00
_cell.angle_gamma   90.00
#
_symmetry.space_group_name_H-M   'P 1'
#
loop_
_entity.id
_entity.type
_entity.pdbx_description
1 polymer ?
#
loop_
_entity_poly.entity_id
_entity_poly.type
_entity_poly.pdbx_seq_one_letter_code
_entity_poly.pdbx_strand_id
1 'polypeptide(L)'
;LLDKHGHVLALTDVNLDVPAQRIQVIMGLSGSGKSTLIRHVNRLIEPTTGEIIIDGQNVLGMNQNELREFRKQKASMVFQKFALLPHYTVADNVAFGLTIQNIPKNEALERSSKWVERVGLAGYERHFPDQLSGGMQQRVGLARALTTDAEILLMDEAFSALDPLIRTDMQDVLLSLQEELHKTILFITHDLDEALRIGDNIAILRDGEIVQKGSPQEIVCLLYTSPSPRDWTI
;
A
#
# COMPACT_ATOMS: atom_id res chain seq x y z
N LEU A 1 14.27 10.32 -27.26
CA LEU A 1 15.24 9.63 -26.37
C LEU A 1 14.84 8.18 -26.16
N LEU A 2 13.56 7.88 -25.98
CA LEU A 2 13.03 6.52 -25.71
C LEU A 2 13.33 5.55 -26.85
N ASP A 3 13.06 5.94 -28.09
CA ASP A 3 13.26 5.09 -29.29
C ASP A 3 14.74 4.77 -29.57
N LYS A 4 15.68 5.59 -29.10
CA LYS A 4 17.12 5.38 -29.35
C LYS A 4 17.78 4.39 -28.40
N HIS A 5 17.21 4.15 -27.23
CA HIS A 5 17.85 3.37 -26.16
C HIS A 5 17.02 2.19 -25.67
N GLY A 6 15.81 1.97 -26.18
CA GLY A 6 14.92 0.89 -25.75
C GLY A 6 14.44 1.03 -24.29
N HIS A 7 14.47 2.24 -23.73
CA HIS A 7 13.97 2.51 -22.39
C HIS A 7 12.50 2.89 -22.41
N VAL A 8 11.76 2.43 -21.42
CA VAL A 8 10.36 2.84 -21.16
C VAL A 8 10.36 3.83 -20.00
N LEU A 9 9.77 5.02 -20.22
CA LEU A 9 9.55 5.99 -19.14
C LEU A 9 8.30 5.58 -18.37
N ALA A 10 8.50 5.16 -17.13
CA ALA A 10 7.40 4.65 -16.30
C ALA A 10 6.60 5.76 -15.61
N LEU A 11 7.26 6.88 -15.26
CA LEU A 11 6.66 8.03 -14.59
C LEU A 11 7.28 9.32 -15.13
N THR A 12 6.45 10.35 -15.30
CA THR A 12 6.86 11.67 -15.80
C THR A 12 6.18 12.74 -14.98
N ASP A 13 6.98 13.66 -14.41
CA ASP A 13 6.51 14.86 -13.69
C ASP A 13 5.38 14.60 -12.68
N VAL A 14 5.52 13.55 -11.89
CA VAL A 14 4.54 13.21 -10.85
C VAL A 14 4.76 14.10 -9.64
N ASN A 15 3.77 14.98 -9.36
CA ASN A 15 3.74 15.87 -8.21
C ASN A 15 2.53 15.56 -7.35
N LEU A 16 2.75 14.94 -6.16
CA LEU A 16 1.71 14.48 -5.26
C LEU A 16 2.04 14.77 -3.81
N ASP A 17 1.16 15.54 -3.16
CA ASP A 17 1.18 15.75 -1.72
C ASP A 17 0.21 14.76 -1.06
N VAL A 18 0.69 14.03 -0.08
CA VAL A 18 -0.09 13.05 0.70
C VAL A 18 -0.29 13.57 2.10
N PRO A 19 -1.53 13.98 2.47
CA PRO A 19 -1.80 14.46 3.82
C PRO A 19 -1.57 13.39 4.87
N ALA A 20 -1.00 13.77 6.01
CA ALA A 20 -0.80 12.85 7.13
C ALA A 20 -2.14 12.30 7.65
N GLN A 21 -2.12 11.07 8.12
CA GLN A 21 -3.28 10.38 8.71
C GLN A 21 -4.50 10.25 7.77
N ARG A 22 -4.27 10.27 6.47
CA ARG A 22 -5.29 10.14 5.43
C ARG A 22 -4.98 8.98 4.49
N ILE A 23 -6.02 8.50 3.83
CA ILE A 23 -5.89 7.51 2.75
C ILE A 23 -5.82 8.26 1.42
N GLN A 24 -4.62 8.27 0.84
CA GLN A 24 -4.41 8.73 -0.52
C GLN A 24 -4.49 7.54 -1.47
N VAL A 25 -5.49 7.52 -2.33
CA VAL A 25 -5.60 6.51 -3.38
C VAL A 25 -4.88 6.98 -4.65
N ILE A 26 -4.14 6.07 -5.28
CA ILE A 26 -3.62 6.22 -6.64
C ILE A 26 -4.33 5.20 -7.51
N MET A 27 -5.15 5.69 -8.40
CA MET A 27 -5.94 4.89 -9.32
C MET A 27 -5.39 4.98 -10.75
N GLY A 28 -5.54 3.94 -11.54
CA GLY A 28 -5.18 3.94 -12.96
C GLY A 28 -5.15 2.54 -13.55
N LEU A 29 -5.06 2.45 -14.88
CA LEU A 29 -5.02 1.18 -15.59
C LEU A 29 -3.74 0.38 -15.29
N SER A 30 -3.78 -0.92 -15.63
CA SER A 30 -2.57 -1.74 -15.61
C SER A 30 -1.48 -1.13 -16.51
N GLY A 31 -0.25 -1.07 -16.01
CA GLY A 31 0.87 -0.47 -16.73
C GLY A 31 1.01 1.05 -16.63
N SER A 32 0.09 1.78 -15.96
CA SER A 32 0.18 3.25 -15.82
C SER A 32 1.30 3.76 -14.92
N GLY A 33 2.05 2.88 -14.23
CA GLY A 33 3.17 3.27 -13.36
C GLY A 33 2.88 3.24 -11.84
N LYS A 34 1.66 2.88 -11.40
CA LYS A 34 1.24 2.90 -9.97
C LYS A 34 2.19 2.15 -9.04
N SER A 35 2.49 0.88 -9.36
CA SER A 35 3.40 0.05 -8.54
C SER A 35 4.83 0.59 -8.56
N THR A 36 5.24 1.26 -9.63
CA THR A 36 6.54 1.95 -9.70
C THR A 36 6.53 3.14 -8.74
N LEU A 37 5.47 3.95 -8.76
CA LEU A 37 5.33 5.12 -7.91
C LEU A 37 5.40 4.76 -6.41
N ILE A 38 4.61 3.78 -5.96
CA ILE A 38 4.61 3.40 -4.55
C ILE A 38 5.97 2.82 -4.11
N ARG A 39 6.67 2.11 -5.00
CA ARG A 39 8.00 1.55 -4.71
C ARG A 39 9.13 2.58 -4.72
N HIS A 40 8.90 3.76 -5.28
CA HIS A 40 9.81 4.89 -5.09
C HIS A 40 9.73 5.44 -3.66
N VAL A 41 8.55 5.47 -3.04
CA VAL A 41 8.35 6.03 -1.70
C VAL A 41 9.26 5.38 -0.65
N ASN A 42 9.42 4.06 -0.72
CA ASN A 42 10.32 3.31 0.16
C ASN A 42 11.67 2.96 -0.51
N ARG A 43 12.00 3.58 -1.66
CA ARG A 43 13.21 3.35 -2.45
C ARG A 43 13.50 1.88 -2.76
N LEU A 44 12.47 1.05 -2.96
CA LEU A 44 12.64 -0.27 -3.58
C LEU A 44 13.04 -0.14 -5.05
N ILE A 45 12.61 0.96 -5.69
CA ILE A 45 13.05 1.39 -7.01
C ILE A 45 13.61 2.80 -6.84
N GLU A 46 14.82 3.05 -7.36
CA GLU A 46 15.45 4.37 -7.35
C GLU A 46 14.85 5.21 -8.48
N PRO A 47 14.29 6.41 -8.22
CA PRO A 47 13.86 7.29 -9.30
C PRO A 47 15.07 7.89 -10.03
N THR A 48 14.90 8.18 -11.32
CA THR A 48 15.96 8.81 -12.13
C THR A 48 16.21 10.25 -11.72
N THR A 49 15.15 10.99 -11.40
CA THR A 49 15.18 12.40 -10.96
C THR A 49 14.01 12.67 -10.03
N GLY A 50 14.01 13.78 -9.33
CA GLY A 50 12.97 14.25 -8.43
C GLY A 50 13.35 14.14 -6.97
N GLU A 51 12.36 14.30 -6.09
CA GLU A 51 12.52 14.28 -4.64
C GLU A 51 11.37 13.48 -4.00
N ILE A 52 11.65 12.84 -2.87
CA ILE A 52 10.63 12.17 -2.03
C ILE A 52 10.84 12.67 -0.62
N ILE A 53 9.97 13.55 -0.18
CA ILE A 53 10.06 14.20 1.14
C ILE A 53 9.05 13.57 2.08
N ILE A 54 9.53 13.04 3.20
CA ILE A 54 8.73 12.45 4.26
C ILE A 54 9.17 13.08 5.59
N ASP A 55 8.26 13.70 6.31
CA ASP A 55 8.55 14.43 7.56
C ASP A 55 9.68 15.45 7.40
N GLY A 56 9.75 16.14 6.25
CA GLY A 56 10.78 17.11 5.95
C GLY A 56 12.15 16.53 5.54
N GLN A 57 12.27 15.21 5.46
CA GLN A 57 13.50 14.53 5.05
C GLN A 57 13.39 13.99 3.62
N ASN A 58 14.39 14.25 2.80
CA ASN A 58 14.46 13.66 1.46
C ASN A 58 14.96 12.21 1.55
N VAL A 59 14.09 11.24 1.28
CA VAL A 59 14.40 9.80 1.31
C VAL A 59 15.51 9.44 0.33
N LEU A 60 15.64 10.17 -0.78
CA LEU A 60 16.68 9.91 -1.79
C LEU A 60 18.10 10.29 -1.30
N GLY A 61 18.20 11.20 -0.33
CA GLY A 61 19.46 11.58 0.29
C GLY A 61 19.94 10.61 1.38
N MET A 62 19.12 9.67 1.81
CA MET A 62 19.46 8.73 2.89
C MET A 62 20.56 7.75 2.45
N ASN A 63 21.53 7.52 3.32
CA ASN A 63 22.50 6.43 3.15
C ASN A 63 21.83 5.06 3.43
N GLN A 64 22.54 3.95 3.18
CA GLN A 64 21.99 2.60 3.31
C GLN A 64 21.51 2.25 4.73
N ASN A 65 22.14 2.78 5.76
CA ASN A 65 21.75 2.51 7.14
C ASN A 65 20.50 3.32 7.51
N GLU A 66 20.46 4.60 7.15
CA GLU A 66 19.30 5.47 7.33
C GLU A 66 18.07 4.91 6.59
N LEU A 67 18.25 4.45 5.34
CA LEU A 67 17.18 3.84 4.55
C LEU A 67 16.66 2.53 5.17
N ARG A 68 17.54 1.71 5.77
CA ARG A 68 17.12 0.51 6.51
C ARG A 68 16.29 0.88 7.73
N GLU A 69 16.71 1.87 8.50
CA GLU A 69 15.94 2.34 9.68
C GLU A 69 14.62 2.98 9.26
N PHE A 70 14.60 3.78 8.20
CA PHE A 70 13.36 4.30 7.60
C PHE A 70 12.36 3.18 7.26
N ARG A 71 12.81 2.13 6.54
CA ARG A 71 11.97 0.99 6.19
C ARG A 71 11.53 0.14 7.38
N LYS A 72 12.28 0.12 8.47
CA LYS A 72 11.92 -0.60 9.68
C LYS A 72 10.88 0.13 10.52
N GLN A 73 10.95 1.46 10.59
CA GLN A 73 10.23 2.26 11.57
C GLN A 73 9.14 3.13 10.95
N LYS A 74 9.38 3.67 9.74
CA LYS A 74 8.50 4.68 9.15
C LYS A 74 7.54 4.15 8.09
N ALA A 75 7.94 3.15 7.31
CA ALA A 75 7.16 2.69 6.18
C ALA A 75 7.03 1.17 6.15
N SER A 76 5.80 0.66 6.18
CA SER A 76 5.49 -0.75 5.95
C SER A 76 4.75 -0.93 4.62
N MET A 77 4.79 -2.15 4.07
CA MET A 77 4.20 -2.41 2.75
C MET A 77 3.41 -3.72 2.71
N VAL A 78 2.21 -3.63 2.14
CA VAL A 78 1.37 -4.78 1.77
C VAL A 78 1.46 -4.97 0.26
N PHE A 79 1.79 -6.17 -0.17
CA PHE A 79 2.03 -6.51 -1.58
C PHE A 79 0.84 -7.22 -2.19
N GLN A 80 0.64 -7.05 -3.49
CA GLN A 80 -0.41 -7.69 -4.28
C GLN A 80 -0.42 -9.23 -4.15
N LYS A 81 0.75 -9.87 -4.15
CA LYS A 81 0.90 -11.33 -4.00
C LYS A 81 1.25 -11.75 -2.56
N PHE A 82 0.67 -11.10 -1.57
CA PHE A 82 0.81 -11.35 -0.13
C PHE A 82 2.25 -11.32 0.42
N ALA A 83 3.23 -11.79 -0.35
CA ALA A 83 4.65 -11.88 -0.01
C ALA A 83 4.90 -12.51 1.37
N LEU A 84 4.09 -13.51 1.75
CA LEU A 84 4.29 -14.26 2.98
C LEU A 84 5.50 -15.19 2.88
N LEU A 85 6.17 -15.37 4.00
CA LEU A 85 7.28 -16.30 4.11
C LEU A 85 6.72 -17.72 4.24
N PRO A 86 6.92 -18.60 3.24
CA PRO A 86 6.19 -19.89 3.17
C PRO A 86 6.57 -20.85 4.28
N HIS A 87 7.78 -20.70 4.86
CA HIS A 87 8.29 -21.56 5.94
C HIS A 87 8.03 -21.01 7.34
N TYR A 88 7.31 -19.88 7.43
CA TYR A 88 6.88 -19.29 8.69
C TYR A 88 5.39 -19.52 8.91
N THR A 89 5.01 -19.72 10.17
CA THR A 89 3.61 -19.74 10.57
C THR A 89 2.96 -18.36 10.41
N VAL A 90 1.65 -18.29 10.58
CA VAL A 90 0.91 -16.99 10.63
C VAL A 90 1.53 -16.09 11.70
N ALA A 91 1.70 -16.59 12.93
CA ALA A 91 2.28 -15.81 14.02
C ALA A 91 3.70 -15.32 13.71
N ASP A 92 4.55 -16.19 13.13
CA ASP A 92 5.92 -15.82 12.77
C ASP A 92 5.96 -14.82 11.61
N ASN A 93 5.07 -14.96 10.61
CA ASN A 93 4.94 -13.97 9.54
C ASN A 93 4.56 -12.59 10.08
N VAL A 94 3.58 -12.53 10.97
CA VAL A 94 3.14 -11.26 11.58
C VAL A 94 4.22 -10.68 12.49
N ALA A 95 4.94 -11.51 13.25
CA ALA A 95 6.03 -11.09 14.13
C ALA A 95 7.32 -10.69 13.37
N PHE A 96 7.44 -11.02 12.08
CA PHE A 96 8.69 -10.89 11.32
C PHE A 96 9.27 -9.47 11.34
N GLY A 97 8.42 -8.46 11.14
CA GLY A 97 8.83 -7.05 11.19
C GLY A 97 9.40 -6.64 12.55
N LEU A 98 8.79 -7.11 13.64
CA LEU A 98 9.27 -6.87 15.01
C LEU A 98 10.61 -7.55 15.29
N THR A 99 10.82 -8.74 14.71
CA THR A 99 12.12 -9.43 14.79
C THR A 99 13.23 -8.61 14.12
N ILE A 100 12.93 -7.99 12.96
CA ILE A 100 13.87 -7.10 12.27
C ILE A 100 14.14 -5.82 13.08
N GLN A 101 13.16 -5.34 13.86
CA GLN A 101 13.31 -4.23 14.79
C GLN A 101 14.08 -4.60 16.06
N ASN A 102 14.54 -5.85 16.21
CA ASN A 102 15.21 -6.42 17.38
C ASN A 102 14.33 -6.45 18.66
N ILE A 103 13.00 -6.52 18.50
CA ILE A 103 12.08 -6.74 19.61
C ILE A 103 12.27 -8.17 20.15
N PRO A 104 12.31 -8.38 21.46
CA PRO A 104 12.43 -9.71 22.06
C PRO A 104 11.35 -10.67 21.57
N LYS A 105 11.72 -11.92 21.29
CA LYS A 105 10.83 -12.92 20.66
C LYS A 105 9.49 -13.08 21.39
N ASN A 106 9.48 -13.10 22.70
CA ASN A 106 8.24 -13.27 23.48
C ASN A 106 7.30 -12.06 23.29
N GLU A 107 7.85 -10.85 23.32
CA GLU A 107 7.08 -9.63 23.07
C GLU A 107 6.58 -9.56 21.62
N ALA A 108 7.44 -9.91 20.66
CA ALA A 108 7.05 -9.97 19.24
C ALA A 108 5.88 -10.94 19.01
N LEU A 109 5.90 -12.11 19.63
CA LEU A 109 4.82 -13.10 19.51
C LEU A 109 3.54 -12.62 20.22
N GLU A 110 3.64 -11.97 21.37
CA GLU A 110 2.46 -11.39 22.04
C GLU A 110 1.79 -10.31 21.20
N ARG A 111 2.58 -9.36 20.65
CA ARG A 111 2.07 -8.34 19.74
C ARG A 111 1.48 -8.96 18.47
N SER A 112 2.14 -9.96 17.90
CA SER A 112 1.66 -10.72 16.74
C SER A 112 0.31 -11.36 17.00
N SER A 113 0.13 -12.04 18.15
CA SER A 113 -1.13 -12.70 18.51
C SER A 113 -2.29 -11.70 18.57
N LYS A 114 -2.08 -10.51 19.15
CA LYS A 114 -3.09 -9.44 19.18
C LYS A 114 -3.50 -9.00 17.77
N TRP A 115 -2.55 -8.87 16.83
CA TRP A 115 -2.85 -8.51 15.45
C TRP A 115 -3.53 -9.63 14.68
N VAL A 116 -3.15 -10.89 14.91
CA VAL A 116 -3.81 -12.06 14.32
C VAL A 116 -5.30 -12.11 14.72
N GLU A 117 -5.59 -11.84 16.00
CA GLU A 117 -6.97 -11.75 16.48
C GLU A 117 -7.73 -10.58 15.83
N ARG A 118 -7.13 -9.38 15.78
CA ARG A 118 -7.74 -8.17 15.21
C ARG A 118 -8.12 -8.30 13.73
N VAL A 119 -7.35 -9.07 12.96
CA VAL A 119 -7.68 -9.34 11.56
C VAL A 119 -8.59 -10.55 11.38
N GLY A 120 -9.13 -11.11 12.47
CA GLY A 120 -10.10 -12.22 12.45
C GLY A 120 -9.47 -13.57 12.10
N LEU A 121 -8.22 -13.80 12.50
CA LEU A 121 -7.48 -15.06 12.29
C LEU A 121 -7.16 -15.81 13.60
N ALA A 122 -7.91 -15.55 14.67
CA ALA A 122 -7.76 -16.28 15.93
C ALA A 122 -7.91 -17.80 15.70
N GLY A 123 -6.97 -18.59 16.23
CA GLY A 123 -6.90 -20.03 16.05
C GLY A 123 -6.06 -20.50 14.86
N TYR A 124 -5.61 -19.57 13.99
CA TYR A 124 -4.77 -19.90 12.83
C TYR A 124 -3.28 -19.56 13.04
N GLU A 125 -2.86 -19.20 14.24
CA GLU A 125 -1.51 -18.70 14.57
C GLU A 125 -0.40 -19.68 14.15
N ARG A 126 -0.69 -20.99 14.20
CA ARG A 126 0.26 -22.08 13.89
C ARG A 126 0.17 -22.60 12.47
N HIS A 127 -0.78 -22.10 11.67
CA HIS A 127 -0.93 -22.51 10.27
C HIS A 127 0.15 -21.88 9.40
N PHE A 128 0.48 -22.55 8.30
CA PHE A 128 1.38 -22.06 7.27
C PHE A 128 0.57 -21.41 6.13
N PRO A 129 1.21 -20.51 5.32
CA PRO A 129 0.51 -19.82 4.25
C PRO A 129 -0.23 -20.71 3.25
N ASP A 130 0.29 -21.89 2.91
CA ASP A 130 -0.31 -22.85 2.01
C ASP A 130 -1.61 -23.50 2.54
N GLN A 131 -1.84 -23.41 3.84
CA GLN A 131 -3.03 -23.90 4.52
C GLN A 131 -4.16 -22.84 4.59
N LEU A 132 -3.93 -21.65 4.05
CA LEU A 132 -4.83 -20.50 4.15
C LEU A 132 -5.48 -20.17 2.80
N SER A 133 -6.73 -19.71 2.83
CA SER A 133 -7.34 -19.07 1.66
C SER A 133 -6.62 -17.78 1.28
N GLY A 134 -6.81 -17.27 0.04
CA GLY A 134 -6.22 -16.01 -0.40
C GLY A 134 -6.59 -14.82 0.49
N GLY A 135 -7.86 -14.74 0.91
CA GLY A 135 -8.31 -13.71 1.85
C GLY A 135 -7.63 -13.81 3.23
N MET A 136 -7.43 -15.03 3.75
CA MET A 136 -6.70 -15.23 5.00
C MET A 136 -5.22 -14.83 4.86
N GLN A 137 -4.57 -15.18 3.75
CA GLN A 137 -3.19 -14.76 3.47
C GLN A 137 -3.07 -13.23 3.41
N GLN A 138 -4.07 -12.56 2.83
CA GLN A 138 -4.11 -11.09 2.79
C GLN A 138 -4.25 -10.49 4.19
N ARG A 139 -5.10 -11.04 5.04
CA ARG A 139 -5.23 -10.64 6.45
C ARG A 139 -3.91 -10.79 7.20
N VAL A 140 -3.16 -11.88 6.97
CA VAL A 140 -1.80 -12.06 7.53
C VAL A 140 -0.84 -10.97 7.02
N GLY A 141 -0.88 -10.66 5.72
CA GLY A 141 -0.07 -9.59 5.13
C GLY A 141 -0.36 -8.21 5.74
N LEU A 142 -1.64 -7.90 5.95
CA LEU A 142 -2.08 -6.67 6.61
C LEU A 142 -1.64 -6.63 8.09
N ALA A 143 -1.87 -7.71 8.84
CA ALA A 143 -1.44 -7.81 10.24
C ALA A 143 0.08 -7.63 10.37
N ARG A 144 0.87 -8.26 9.49
CA ARG A 144 2.33 -8.12 9.45
C ARG A 144 2.77 -6.66 9.24
N ALA A 145 2.10 -5.96 8.32
CA ALA A 145 2.42 -4.56 8.04
C ALA A 145 2.08 -3.64 9.20
N LEU A 146 0.96 -3.88 9.89
CA LEU A 146 0.49 -3.05 11.00
C LEU A 146 1.21 -3.34 12.32
N THR A 147 1.70 -4.56 12.52
CA THR A 147 2.40 -4.97 13.75
C THR A 147 3.67 -4.16 14.03
N THR A 148 4.33 -3.65 12.98
CA THR A 148 5.55 -2.83 13.09
C THR A 148 5.30 -1.43 13.61
N ASP A 149 4.05 -1.02 13.69
CA ASP A 149 3.60 0.33 14.08
C ASP A 149 4.15 1.48 13.21
N ALA A 150 4.54 1.20 11.98
CA ALA A 150 4.99 2.19 11.03
C ALA A 150 3.91 3.27 10.77
N GLU A 151 4.34 4.52 10.60
CA GLU A 151 3.43 5.66 10.40
C GLU A 151 2.80 5.65 9.00
N ILE A 152 3.52 5.10 8.01
CA ILE A 152 3.12 5.04 6.60
C ILE A 152 2.86 3.60 6.21
N LEU A 153 1.68 3.35 5.66
CA LEU A 153 1.29 2.07 5.09
C LEU A 153 1.18 2.18 3.57
N LEU A 154 2.00 1.44 2.87
CA LEU A 154 2.01 1.36 1.41
C LEU A 154 1.27 0.10 0.97
N MET A 155 0.23 0.23 0.14
CA MET A 155 -0.62 -0.88 -0.29
C MET A 155 -0.65 -0.96 -1.82
N ASP A 156 0.05 -1.96 -2.38
CA ASP A 156 0.18 -2.16 -3.82
C ASP A 156 -0.85 -3.19 -4.31
N GLU A 157 -2.01 -2.72 -4.80
CA GLU A 157 -3.16 -3.53 -5.27
C GLU A 157 -3.53 -4.65 -4.27
N ALA A 158 -3.54 -4.31 -2.99
CA ALA A 158 -3.60 -5.27 -1.90
C ALA A 158 -4.85 -6.19 -1.95
N PHE A 159 -5.96 -5.73 -2.51
CA PHE A 159 -7.21 -6.50 -2.52
C PHE A 159 -7.62 -7.02 -3.90
N SER A 160 -6.82 -6.78 -4.93
CA SER A 160 -7.15 -7.13 -6.33
C SER A 160 -7.29 -8.63 -6.57
N ALA A 161 -6.58 -9.46 -5.81
CA ALA A 161 -6.60 -10.92 -5.93
C ALA A 161 -7.74 -11.60 -5.14
N LEU A 162 -8.58 -10.83 -4.44
CA LEU A 162 -9.66 -11.34 -3.61
C LEU A 162 -10.98 -11.37 -4.38
N ASP A 163 -11.84 -12.33 -4.02
CA ASP A 163 -13.23 -12.31 -4.49
C ASP A 163 -14.00 -11.09 -3.93
N PRO A 164 -15.11 -10.67 -4.58
CA PRO A 164 -15.78 -9.41 -4.23
C PRO A 164 -16.24 -9.33 -2.77
N LEU A 165 -16.71 -10.44 -2.18
CA LEU A 165 -17.21 -10.44 -0.81
C LEU A 165 -16.06 -10.24 0.19
N ILE A 166 -15.00 -11.03 0.05
CA ILE A 166 -13.82 -10.94 0.91
C ILE A 166 -13.13 -9.58 0.74
N ARG A 167 -13.13 -9.02 -0.49
CA ARG A 167 -12.60 -7.67 -0.75
C ARG A 167 -13.35 -6.62 0.07
N THR A 168 -14.68 -6.66 0.06
CA THR A 168 -15.51 -5.75 0.85
C THR A 168 -15.19 -5.87 2.34
N ASP A 169 -15.13 -7.09 2.88
CA ASP A 169 -14.76 -7.32 4.29
C ASP A 169 -13.37 -6.75 4.63
N MET A 170 -12.40 -6.89 3.71
CA MET A 170 -11.04 -6.37 3.92
C MET A 170 -10.99 -4.84 3.88
N GLN A 171 -11.81 -4.21 3.05
CA GLN A 171 -11.97 -2.75 3.04
C GLN A 171 -12.56 -2.26 4.37
N ASP A 172 -13.57 -2.93 4.90
CA ASP A 172 -14.18 -2.58 6.19
C ASP A 172 -13.17 -2.73 7.34
N VAL A 173 -12.38 -3.80 7.34
CA VAL A 173 -11.28 -4.00 8.30
C VAL A 173 -10.27 -2.86 8.19
N LEU A 174 -9.87 -2.46 6.98
CA LEU A 174 -8.92 -1.36 6.77
C LEU A 174 -9.46 -0.04 7.30
N LEU A 175 -10.71 0.30 6.99
CA LEU A 175 -11.36 1.54 7.42
C LEU A 175 -11.50 1.60 8.95
N SER A 176 -11.96 0.52 9.58
CA SER A 176 -12.05 0.42 11.04
C SER A 176 -10.68 0.59 11.71
N LEU A 177 -9.64 -0.03 11.16
CA LEU A 177 -8.28 0.13 11.68
C LEU A 177 -7.73 1.55 11.46
N GLN A 178 -8.08 2.21 10.35
CA GLN A 178 -7.67 3.57 10.06
C GLN A 178 -8.27 4.59 11.03
N GLU A 179 -9.56 4.42 11.40
CA GLU A 179 -10.23 5.25 12.41
C GLU A 179 -9.56 5.18 13.78
N GLU A 180 -8.95 4.05 14.12
CA GLU A 180 -8.25 3.85 15.39
C GLU A 180 -6.78 4.28 15.34
N LEU A 181 -6.08 3.91 14.26
CA LEU A 181 -4.61 4.01 14.19
C LEU A 181 -4.13 5.31 13.56
N HIS A 182 -4.99 6.00 12.81
CA HIS A 182 -4.66 7.27 12.14
C HIS A 182 -3.36 7.21 11.32
N LYS A 183 -3.16 6.13 10.54
CA LYS A 183 -1.98 5.95 9.70
C LYS A 183 -2.09 6.77 8.40
N THR A 184 -0.97 7.18 7.84
CA THR A 184 -0.93 7.70 6.47
C THR A 184 -0.87 6.51 5.52
N ILE A 185 -1.89 6.35 4.66
CA ILE A 185 -2.01 5.21 3.77
C ILE A 185 -1.89 5.69 2.31
N LEU A 186 -0.95 5.09 1.57
CA LEU A 186 -0.88 5.20 0.13
C LEU A 186 -1.42 3.91 -0.48
N PHE A 187 -2.59 3.97 -1.11
CA PHE A 187 -3.33 2.81 -1.58
C PHE A 187 -3.40 2.82 -3.11
N ILE A 188 -2.95 1.74 -3.73
CA ILE A 188 -3.02 1.56 -5.19
C ILE A 188 -4.15 0.63 -5.54
N THR A 189 -4.98 1.05 -6.49
CA THR A 189 -6.04 0.24 -7.09
C THR A 189 -6.25 0.59 -8.58
N HIS A 190 -6.91 -0.31 -9.28
CA HIS A 190 -7.48 -0.05 -10.61
C HIS A 190 -9.03 -0.03 -10.58
N ASP A 191 -9.61 -0.20 -9.41
CA ASP A 191 -11.06 -0.28 -9.19
C ASP A 191 -11.58 1.06 -8.65
N LEU A 192 -12.51 1.69 -9.39
CA LEU A 192 -13.08 2.99 -9.03
C LEU A 192 -13.94 2.91 -7.78
N ASP A 193 -14.74 1.86 -7.63
CA ASP A 193 -15.62 1.69 -6.47
C ASP A 193 -14.79 1.54 -5.19
N GLU A 194 -13.68 0.82 -5.27
CA GLU A 194 -12.71 0.71 -4.18
C GLU A 194 -12.10 2.08 -3.86
N ALA A 195 -11.65 2.82 -4.86
CA ALA A 195 -11.07 4.16 -4.67
C ALA A 195 -12.04 5.14 -4.01
N LEU A 196 -13.30 5.14 -4.46
CA LEU A 196 -14.37 6.00 -3.92
C LEU A 196 -14.78 5.62 -2.50
N ARG A 197 -14.72 4.31 -2.17
CA ARG A 197 -15.12 3.80 -0.86
C ARG A 197 -14.10 4.11 0.23
N ILE A 198 -12.81 3.91 -0.06
CA ILE A 198 -11.77 3.96 0.98
C ILE A 198 -10.95 5.25 0.98
N GLY A 199 -10.89 5.98 -0.14
CA GLY A 199 -10.01 7.14 -0.29
C GLY A 199 -10.54 8.41 0.37
N ASP A 200 -9.71 9.10 1.12
CA ASP A 200 -9.94 10.51 1.48
C ASP A 200 -9.63 11.42 0.26
N ASN A 201 -8.58 11.09 -0.48
CA ASN A 201 -8.17 11.74 -1.71
C ASN A 201 -7.80 10.69 -2.78
N ILE A 202 -8.08 11.01 -4.03
CA ILE A 202 -7.82 10.15 -5.17
C ILE A 202 -6.94 10.92 -6.17
N ALA A 203 -5.89 10.27 -6.67
CA ALA A 203 -5.09 10.73 -7.80
C ALA A 203 -5.20 9.69 -8.93
N ILE A 204 -5.55 10.15 -10.13
CA ILE A 204 -5.65 9.30 -11.32
C ILE A 204 -4.33 9.37 -12.08
N LEU A 205 -3.68 8.22 -12.21
CA LEU A 205 -2.42 8.04 -12.93
C LEU A 205 -2.70 7.40 -14.30
N ARG A 206 -2.29 8.06 -15.37
CA ARG A 206 -2.39 7.59 -16.77
C ARG A 206 -1.07 7.86 -17.49
N ASP A 207 -0.55 6.84 -18.16
CA ASP A 207 0.68 6.92 -18.97
C ASP A 207 1.87 7.55 -18.22
N GLY A 208 1.97 7.28 -16.92
CA GLY A 208 3.05 7.78 -16.06
C GLY A 208 2.86 9.18 -15.49
N GLU A 209 1.72 9.83 -15.72
CA GLU A 209 1.41 11.20 -15.27
C GLU A 209 0.15 11.23 -14.41
N ILE A 210 0.11 12.13 -13.43
CA ILE A 210 -1.13 12.41 -12.68
C ILE A 210 -1.99 13.34 -13.52
N VAL A 211 -3.09 12.80 -14.07
CA VAL A 211 -4.01 13.56 -14.92
C VAL A 211 -5.13 14.24 -14.15
N GLN A 212 -5.43 13.75 -12.95
CA GLN A 212 -6.46 14.32 -12.10
C GLN A 212 -6.20 13.99 -10.63
N LYS A 213 -6.57 14.88 -9.72
CA LYS A 213 -6.57 14.64 -8.27
C LYS A 213 -7.70 15.42 -7.60
N GLY A 214 -8.25 14.87 -6.52
CA GLY A 214 -9.31 15.50 -5.73
C GLY A 214 -9.94 14.54 -4.71
N SER A 215 -10.95 15.02 -4.00
CA SER A 215 -11.80 14.19 -3.15
C SER A 215 -12.64 13.20 -3.98
N PRO A 216 -13.18 12.12 -3.39
CA PRO A 216 -14.09 11.21 -4.09
C PRO A 216 -15.27 11.95 -4.78
N GLN A 217 -15.82 12.97 -4.12
CA GLN A 217 -16.93 13.77 -4.65
C GLN A 217 -16.52 14.55 -5.89
N GLU A 218 -15.34 15.19 -5.87
CA GLU A 218 -14.79 15.94 -7.01
C GLU A 218 -14.51 15.01 -8.20
N ILE A 219 -13.95 13.84 -7.94
CA ILE A 219 -13.69 12.84 -9.00
C ILE A 219 -15.00 12.40 -9.67
N VAL A 220 -16.03 12.07 -8.88
CA VAL A 220 -17.34 11.68 -9.41
C VAL A 220 -17.99 12.82 -10.18
N CYS A 221 -17.99 14.05 -9.65
CA CYS A 221 -18.55 15.21 -10.35
C CYS A 221 -17.92 15.41 -11.71
N LEU A 222 -16.60 15.32 -11.82
CA LEU A 222 -15.89 15.50 -13.09
C LEU A 222 -16.17 14.38 -14.09
N LEU A 223 -16.37 13.15 -13.64
CA LEU A 223 -16.77 12.03 -14.48
C LEU A 223 -18.14 12.27 -15.15
N TYR A 224 -19.07 12.91 -14.43
CA TYR A 224 -20.42 13.20 -14.95
C TYR A 224 -20.54 14.52 -15.71
N THR A 225 -19.59 15.45 -15.54
CA THR A 225 -19.65 16.79 -16.16
C THR A 225 -18.71 16.96 -17.34
N SER A 226 -17.85 15.98 -17.60
CA SER A 226 -16.96 16.01 -18.77
C SER A 226 -17.75 15.89 -20.09
N PRO A 227 -17.54 16.78 -21.09
CA PRO A 227 -18.35 16.83 -22.30
C PRO A 227 -18.17 15.65 -23.27
N SER A 228 -17.32 14.69 -23.01
CA SER A 228 -17.14 13.50 -23.86
C SER A 228 -16.87 12.24 -23.05
N PRO A 229 -17.78 11.23 -23.06
CA PRO A 229 -17.51 9.91 -22.50
C PRO A 229 -16.38 9.16 -23.21
N ARG A 230 -15.91 9.62 -24.39
CA ARG A 230 -14.85 8.97 -25.16
C ARG A 230 -13.45 9.22 -24.60
N ASP A 231 -13.27 10.26 -23.80
CA ASP A 231 -11.98 10.59 -23.17
C ASP A 231 -11.76 9.81 -21.88
N TRP A 232 -12.75 9.01 -21.45
CA TRP A 232 -12.79 8.24 -20.21
C TRP A 232 -12.87 6.72 -20.42
N THR A 233 -12.45 6.21 -21.58
CA THR A 233 -12.24 4.77 -21.69
C THR A 233 -11.10 4.36 -20.75
N ILE A 234 -11.51 4.10 -19.50
CA ILE A 234 -10.70 3.49 -18.47
C ILE A 234 -10.61 1.99 -18.74
#